data_1a05c17ae9a576b83d52fa2dd7204f99
#
_entry.id   1a05c17ae9a576b83d52fa2dd7204f99
#
_cell.length_a   1.000
_cell.length_b   1.000
_cell.length_c   1.000
_cell.angle_alpha   90.00
_cell.angle_beta   90.00
_cell.angle_gamma   90.00
#
_symmetry.space_group_name_H-M   'P 1'
#
loop_
_entity.id
_entity.type
_entity.pdbx_description
1 polymer ?
#
loop_
_entity_poly.entity_id
_entity_poly.type
_entity_poly.pdbx_seq_one_letter_code
_entity_poly.pdbx_strand_id
1 'polypeptide(L)'
;MMKICRLLYICCLWGVFSLSYGQHKTDWSRERLQKAIKTLRIKGYHVIENGAMAQKGALIAEMNLEKTFDSQGNIILEIYFDDKNAETLRYEYVYNAQGVKKYKLHLNPKKEKEGLTLFNCDAQGNVTKEETYDQNGDLEYSALFVYNDKGLSKESNFLREDFSMKIHSSYDSKGRLLEQEQHIVDKGENIFNKGKYRYNGHGDYDRILSLLKRNFAQKNTFHYKYDKNGNWIERFEYQDGKPKTIIERQIEYF
;
A
#
# COMPACT_ATOMS: atom_id res chain seq x y z
N MET A 1 0.57 21.39 -2.11
CA MET A 1 -0.54 20.87 -2.96
C MET A 1 -0.19 19.70 -3.88
N MET A 2 1.07 19.37 -4.15
CA MET A 2 1.46 18.32 -5.14
C MET A 2 1.87 16.96 -4.54
N LYS A 3 2.10 16.84 -3.22
CA LYS A 3 2.72 15.64 -2.61
C LYS A 3 1.76 14.45 -2.43
N ILE A 4 0.53 14.68 -1.99
CA ILE A 4 -0.45 13.59 -1.74
C ILE A 4 -1.02 13.04 -3.05
N CYS A 5 -1.13 13.87 -4.09
CA CYS A 5 -1.59 13.48 -5.43
C CYS A 5 -0.68 12.42 -6.08
N ARG A 6 0.65 12.48 -5.85
CA ARG A 6 1.60 11.48 -6.35
C ARG A 6 1.39 10.11 -5.70
N LEU A 7 1.11 10.05 -4.38
CA LEU A 7 0.90 8.77 -3.69
C LEU A 7 -0.34 8.02 -4.21
N LEU A 8 -1.48 8.70 -4.39
CA LEU A 8 -2.69 8.07 -4.93
C LEU A 8 -2.52 7.62 -6.40
N TYR A 9 -1.83 8.43 -7.22
CA TYR A 9 -1.57 8.09 -8.63
C TYR A 9 -0.61 6.90 -8.77
N ILE A 10 0.39 6.82 -7.90
CA ILE A 10 1.36 5.70 -7.84
C ILE A 10 0.70 4.43 -7.34
N CYS A 11 -0.21 4.52 -6.35
CA CYS A 11 -1.03 3.41 -5.87
C CYS A 11 -1.86 2.78 -7.00
N CYS A 12 -2.40 3.58 -7.92
CA CYS A 12 -3.17 3.10 -9.07
C CYS A 12 -2.30 2.45 -10.17
N LEU A 13 -1.07 2.94 -10.38
CA LEU A 13 -0.18 2.46 -11.45
C LEU A 13 0.58 1.18 -11.06
N TRP A 14 0.84 0.95 -9.77
CA TRP A 14 1.68 -0.16 -9.31
C TRP A 14 0.92 -1.34 -8.72
N GLY A 15 -0.41 -1.32 -8.71
CA GLY A 15 -1.27 -2.49 -8.45
C GLY A 15 -1.07 -3.21 -7.11
N VAL A 16 -0.38 -2.62 -6.12
CA VAL A 16 0.02 -3.30 -4.89
C VAL A 16 -0.52 -2.59 -3.64
N PHE A 17 -1.76 -2.11 -3.69
CA PHE A 17 -2.47 -1.81 -2.46
C PHE A 17 -3.60 -2.82 -2.28
N SER A 18 -3.29 -3.91 -1.60
CA SER A 18 -4.33 -4.66 -0.93
C SER A 18 -4.75 -3.85 0.30
N LEU A 19 -5.63 -2.86 0.11
CA LEU A 19 -6.42 -2.30 1.20
C LEU A 19 -7.42 -3.38 1.65
N SER A 20 -6.90 -4.52 2.10
CA SER A 20 -7.71 -5.54 2.76
C SER A 20 -7.79 -5.18 4.23
N TYR A 21 -8.61 -4.20 4.58
CA TYR A 21 -9.09 -4.09 5.94
C TYR A 21 -9.94 -5.33 6.21
N GLY A 22 -9.63 -6.09 7.22
CA GLY A 22 -10.35 -7.30 7.60
C GLY A 22 -10.28 -7.50 9.10
N GLN A 23 -11.26 -8.23 9.59
CA GLN A 23 -11.52 -8.54 11.00
C GLN A 23 -10.22 -8.84 11.77
N HIS A 24 -9.91 -8.06 12.82
CA HIS A 24 -8.79 -8.22 13.78
C HIS A 24 -7.41 -8.54 13.17
N LYS A 25 -7.19 -8.19 11.93
CA LYS A 25 -5.87 -8.35 11.33
C LYS A 25 -5.00 -7.17 11.73
N THR A 26 -3.90 -7.47 12.41
CA THR A 26 -2.84 -6.50 12.69
C THR A 26 -2.26 -5.95 11.40
N ASP A 27 -1.60 -4.82 11.45
CA ASP A 27 -0.91 -4.28 10.29
C ASP A 27 0.22 -5.22 9.81
N TRP A 28 0.83 -6.05 10.70
CA TRP A 28 1.72 -7.15 10.28
C TRP A 28 1.04 -8.10 9.29
N SER A 29 -0.20 -8.54 9.60
CA SER A 29 -0.89 -9.47 8.72
C SER A 29 -1.33 -8.84 7.40
N ARG A 30 -1.61 -7.53 7.38
CA ARG A 30 -1.89 -6.77 6.16
C ARG A 30 -0.65 -6.67 5.27
N GLU A 31 0.52 -6.47 5.88
CA GLU A 31 1.82 -6.47 5.18
C GLU A 31 2.34 -7.89 4.89
N ARG A 32 1.58 -8.94 5.28
CA ARG A 32 1.95 -10.36 5.17
C ARG A 32 3.26 -10.69 5.87
N LEU A 33 3.50 -10.03 7.00
CA LEU A 33 4.70 -10.24 7.81
C LEU A 33 4.54 -11.45 8.73
N GLN A 34 5.60 -12.21 8.87
CA GLN A 34 5.70 -13.35 9.76
C GLN A 34 6.50 -12.95 11.01
N LYS A 35 6.09 -13.46 12.19
CA LYS A 35 6.69 -13.12 13.48
C LYS A 35 6.41 -11.67 13.92
N ALA A 36 6.81 -11.35 15.14
CA ALA A 36 6.67 -10.02 15.72
C ALA A 36 7.79 -9.10 15.18
N ILE A 37 7.39 -8.12 14.39
CA ILE A 37 8.29 -7.18 13.73
C ILE A 37 8.19 -5.83 14.41
N LYS A 38 9.34 -5.24 14.73
CA LYS A 38 9.47 -3.92 15.32
C LYS A 38 9.59 -2.84 14.26
N THR A 39 10.50 -3.03 13.30
CA THR A 39 10.67 -2.08 12.20
C THR A 39 10.75 -2.78 10.84
N LEU A 40 10.24 -2.12 9.82
CA LEU A 40 10.29 -2.53 8.42
C LEU A 40 10.76 -1.37 7.55
N ARG A 41 12.01 -1.38 7.11
CA ARG A 41 12.58 -0.42 6.17
C ARG A 41 12.43 -0.96 4.75
N ILE A 42 11.87 -0.18 3.84
CA ILE A 42 11.62 -0.54 2.44
C ILE A 42 12.39 0.42 1.54
N LYS A 43 13.10 -0.11 0.53
CA LYS A 43 13.76 0.65 -0.52
C LYS A 43 13.49 0.03 -1.88
N GLY A 44 12.92 0.81 -2.79
CA GLY A 44 12.73 0.42 -4.19
C GLY A 44 13.76 1.07 -5.10
N TYR A 45 14.23 0.34 -6.11
CA TYR A 45 15.22 0.79 -7.06
C TYR A 45 14.74 0.56 -8.49
N HIS A 46 14.99 1.53 -9.37
CA HIS A 46 14.96 1.25 -10.81
C HIS A 46 16.00 0.20 -11.16
N VAL A 47 15.74 -0.56 -12.22
CA VAL A 47 16.71 -1.55 -12.70
C VAL A 47 17.57 -0.95 -13.79
N ILE A 48 18.88 -1.19 -13.71
CA ILE A 48 19.83 -1.00 -14.79
C ILE A 48 20.12 -2.38 -15.38
N GLU A 49 19.83 -2.55 -16.67
CA GLU A 49 20.20 -3.75 -17.42
C GLU A 49 21.68 -3.66 -17.81
N ASN A 50 22.52 -4.49 -17.21
CA ASN A 50 23.92 -4.62 -17.55
C ASN A 50 24.20 -6.07 -17.98
N GLY A 51 24.07 -6.33 -19.27
CA GLY A 51 24.14 -7.69 -19.81
C GLY A 51 23.01 -8.58 -19.32
N ALA A 52 23.35 -9.77 -18.80
CA ALA A 52 22.38 -10.76 -18.32
C ALA A 52 21.89 -10.49 -16.88
N MET A 53 22.43 -9.51 -16.15
CA MET A 53 22.12 -9.26 -14.74
C MET A 53 21.37 -7.94 -14.55
N ALA A 54 20.25 -8.03 -13.83
CA ALA A 54 19.53 -6.87 -13.32
C ALA A 54 20.29 -6.28 -12.12
N GLN A 55 20.70 -5.01 -12.19
CA GLN A 55 21.39 -4.29 -11.12
C GLN A 55 20.52 -3.16 -10.58
N LYS A 56 20.74 -2.80 -9.30
CA LYS A 56 20.08 -1.65 -8.68
C LYS A 56 20.58 -0.36 -9.33
N GLY A 57 19.65 0.43 -9.81
CA GLY A 57 19.89 1.78 -10.30
C GLY A 57 19.50 2.83 -9.26
N ALA A 58 18.89 3.93 -9.74
CA ALA A 58 18.44 5.01 -8.87
C ALA A 58 17.34 4.55 -7.88
N LEU A 59 17.40 5.09 -6.67
CA LEU A 59 16.38 4.90 -5.63
C LEU A 59 15.07 5.55 -6.07
N ILE A 60 13.96 4.86 -5.85
CA ILE A 60 12.61 5.35 -6.13
C ILE A 60 12.09 5.99 -4.83
N ALA A 61 11.97 7.32 -4.81
CA ALA A 61 11.57 8.07 -3.61
C ALA A 61 10.23 7.58 -3.02
N GLU A 62 9.26 7.26 -3.88
CA GLU A 62 7.94 6.78 -3.47
C GLU A 62 7.96 5.37 -2.83
N MET A 63 9.05 4.64 -3.01
CA MET A 63 9.28 3.31 -2.42
C MET A 63 10.38 3.34 -1.35
N ASN A 64 10.64 4.51 -0.77
CA ASN A 64 11.67 4.71 0.23
C ASN A 64 11.01 5.11 1.55
N LEU A 65 10.69 4.13 2.40
CA LEU A 65 9.93 4.35 3.62
C LEU A 65 10.34 3.40 4.75
N GLU A 66 9.99 3.79 5.97
CA GLU A 66 10.15 2.98 7.17
C GLU A 66 8.84 2.92 7.94
N LYS A 67 8.50 1.75 8.48
CA LYS A 67 7.33 1.50 9.32
C LYS A 67 7.80 0.98 10.67
N THR A 68 7.25 1.53 11.75
CA THR A 68 7.43 1.03 13.11
C THR A 68 6.11 0.49 13.64
N PHE A 69 6.17 -0.65 14.32
CA PHE A 69 5.02 -1.33 14.87
C PHE A 69 5.11 -1.42 16.40
N ASP A 70 3.97 -1.47 17.07
CA ASP A 70 3.89 -1.87 18.47
C ASP A 70 3.99 -3.39 18.62
N SER A 71 4.08 -3.88 19.86
CA SER A 71 4.15 -5.31 20.16
C SER A 71 2.88 -6.10 19.82
N GLN A 72 1.78 -5.42 19.51
CA GLN A 72 0.51 -6.01 19.06
C GLN A 72 0.42 -6.09 17.54
N GLY A 73 1.38 -5.49 16.82
CA GLY A 73 1.46 -5.46 15.37
C GLY A 73 0.70 -4.33 14.70
N ASN A 74 0.34 -3.30 15.45
CA ASN A 74 -0.24 -2.09 14.90
C ASN A 74 0.89 -1.16 14.45
N ILE A 75 0.74 -0.52 13.30
CA ILE A 75 1.66 0.50 12.82
C ILE A 75 1.49 1.77 13.64
N ILE A 76 2.58 2.24 14.29
CA ILE A 76 2.55 3.46 15.09
C ILE A 76 3.23 4.64 14.41
N LEU A 77 4.12 4.35 13.44
CA LEU A 77 4.89 5.38 12.73
C LEU A 77 5.19 4.90 11.31
N GLU A 78 5.03 5.79 10.32
CA GLU A 78 5.57 5.68 8.97
C GLU A 78 6.40 6.91 8.64
N ILE A 79 7.60 6.72 8.08
CA ILE A 79 8.47 7.80 7.63
C ILE A 79 8.78 7.58 6.16
N TYR A 80 8.58 8.60 5.35
CA TYR A 80 8.90 8.61 3.92
C TYR A 80 10.16 9.44 3.68
N PHE A 81 10.97 9.00 2.74
CA PHE A 81 12.24 9.61 2.40
C PHE A 81 12.31 9.91 0.90
N ASP A 82 13.10 10.89 0.52
CA ASP A 82 13.41 11.16 -0.88
C ASP A 82 14.46 10.16 -1.44
N ASP A 83 14.88 10.38 -2.67
CA ASP A 83 15.92 9.60 -3.36
C ASP A 83 17.32 9.77 -2.76
N LYS A 84 17.52 10.77 -1.89
CA LYS A 84 18.75 11.02 -1.12
C LYS A 84 18.67 10.52 0.32
N ASN A 85 17.61 9.81 0.69
CA ASN A 85 17.29 9.35 2.04
C ASN A 85 17.06 10.49 3.05
N ALA A 86 16.71 11.71 2.63
CA ALA A 86 16.23 12.74 3.54
C ALA A 86 14.74 12.50 3.84
N GLU A 87 14.34 12.64 5.12
CA GLU A 87 12.94 12.54 5.54
C GLU A 87 12.11 13.62 4.83
N THR A 88 10.94 13.23 4.29
CA THR A 88 10.04 14.16 3.59
C THR A 88 8.66 14.25 4.22
N LEU A 89 8.21 13.18 4.87
CA LEU A 89 6.87 13.08 5.45
C LEU A 89 6.87 12.02 6.54
N ARG A 90 6.09 12.24 7.57
CA ARG A 90 5.89 11.32 8.69
C ARG A 90 4.42 11.18 9.00
N TYR A 91 3.97 9.96 9.29
CA TYR A 91 2.65 9.66 9.83
C TYR A 91 2.76 9.04 11.21
N GLU A 92 2.13 9.64 12.20
CA GLU A 92 2.00 9.08 13.55
C GLU A 92 0.56 8.61 13.77
N TYR A 93 0.39 7.33 14.11
CA TYR A 93 -0.91 6.70 14.27
C TYR A 93 -1.35 6.67 15.73
N VAL A 94 -2.62 6.96 15.98
CA VAL A 94 -3.22 6.94 17.30
C VAL A 94 -4.39 5.97 17.33
N TYR A 95 -4.41 5.14 18.37
CA TYR A 95 -5.40 4.10 18.62
C TYR A 95 -6.16 4.41 19.91
N ASN A 96 -7.38 3.88 20.07
CA ASN A 96 -8.08 3.90 21.34
C ASN A 96 -7.58 2.76 22.26
N ALA A 97 -8.13 2.69 23.47
CA ALA A 97 -7.77 1.65 24.46
C ALA A 97 -8.07 0.20 23.99
N GLN A 98 -8.95 0.04 23.00
CA GLN A 98 -9.29 -1.25 22.39
C GLN A 98 -8.43 -1.60 21.17
N GLY A 99 -7.40 -0.80 20.87
CA GLY A 99 -6.53 -1.01 19.69
C GLY A 99 -7.17 -0.64 18.35
N VAL A 100 -8.26 0.13 18.35
CA VAL A 100 -8.92 0.60 17.12
C VAL A 100 -8.32 1.92 16.67
N LYS A 101 -7.95 2.03 15.39
CA LYS A 101 -7.44 3.26 14.78
C LYS A 101 -8.41 4.43 14.96
N LYS A 102 -7.91 5.55 15.45
CA LYS A 102 -8.69 6.79 15.61
C LYS A 102 -8.29 7.84 14.59
N TYR A 103 -7.01 8.11 14.49
CA TYR A 103 -6.48 9.09 13.54
C TYR A 103 -5.00 8.85 13.27
N LYS A 104 -4.47 9.48 12.23
CA LYS A 104 -3.04 9.66 12.00
C LYS A 104 -2.72 11.12 11.76
N LEU A 105 -1.66 11.60 12.36
CA LEU A 105 -1.09 12.92 12.12
C LEU A 105 -0.17 12.86 10.90
N HIS A 106 -0.24 13.88 10.06
CA HIS A 106 0.69 14.11 8.97
C HIS A 106 1.66 15.20 9.41
N LEU A 107 2.94 14.88 9.47
CA LEU A 107 3.97 15.77 9.98
C LEU A 107 5.07 15.97 8.93
N ASN A 108 5.59 17.19 8.84
CA ASN A 108 6.79 17.46 8.06
C ASN A 108 8.06 16.98 8.82
N PRO A 109 9.26 17.04 8.21
CA PRO A 109 10.51 16.62 8.87
C PRO A 109 10.82 17.38 10.15
N LYS A 110 10.27 18.58 10.34
CA LYS A 110 10.38 19.36 11.59
C LYS A 110 9.36 18.97 12.65
N LYS A 111 8.53 17.95 12.38
CA LYS A 111 7.41 17.50 13.20
C LYS A 111 6.28 18.53 13.35
N GLU A 112 6.19 19.48 12.45
CA GLU A 112 5.06 20.40 12.36
C GLU A 112 3.89 19.71 11.64
N LYS A 113 2.66 19.94 12.13
CA LYS A 113 1.45 19.32 11.57
C LYS A 113 1.16 19.88 10.16
N GLU A 114 1.07 19.01 9.16
CA GLU A 114 0.65 19.34 7.80
C GLU A 114 -0.76 18.81 7.46
N GLY A 115 -1.34 17.96 8.31
CA GLY A 115 -2.67 17.40 8.08
C GLY A 115 -3.07 16.34 9.10
N LEU A 116 -4.23 15.77 8.88
CA LEU A 116 -4.84 14.76 9.75
C LEU A 116 -5.71 13.82 8.92
N THR A 117 -5.63 12.51 9.18
CA THR A 117 -6.64 11.56 8.71
C THR A 117 -7.43 11.03 9.90
N LEU A 118 -8.75 11.11 9.84
CA LEU A 118 -9.68 10.50 10.79
C LEU A 118 -10.14 9.13 10.27
N PHE A 119 -10.30 8.17 11.18
CA PHE A 119 -10.80 6.83 10.89
C PHE A 119 -12.11 6.58 11.63
N ASN A 120 -13.16 6.22 10.90
CA ASN A 120 -14.37 5.66 11.46
C ASN A 120 -14.33 4.14 11.29
N CYS A 121 -14.62 3.41 12.35
CA CYS A 121 -14.59 1.95 12.35
C CYS A 121 -15.96 1.38 12.75
N ASP A 122 -16.26 0.18 12.22
CA ASP A 122 -17.40 -0.63 12.68
C ASP A 122 -17.15 -1.27 14.06
N ALA A 123 -18.13 -2.00 14.57
CA ALA A 123 -18.03 -2.70 15.86
C ALA A 123 -16.95 -3.79 15.87
N GLN A 124 -16.52 -4.27 14.71
CA GLN A 124 -15.45 -5.26 14.53
C GLN A 124 -14.07 -4.61 14.38
N GLY A 125 -13.97 -3.27 14.43
CA GLY A 125 -12.73 -2.53 14.27
C GLY A 125 -12.26 -2.36 12.81
N ASN A 126 -13.09 -2.70 11.82
CA ASN A 126 -12.77 -2.43 10.43
C ASN A 126 -12.98 -0.95 10.12
N VAL A 127 -12.05 -0.32 9.42
CA VAL A 127 -12.19 1.08 8.98
C VAL A 127 -13.26 1.16 7.91
N THR A 128 -14.38 1.83 8.19
CA THR A 128 -15.49 2.03 7.23
C THR A 128 -15.40 3.34 6.48
N LYS A 129 -14.70 4.32 7.06
CA LYS A 129 -14.46 5.63 6.44
C LYS A 129 -13.13 6.21 6.86
N GLU A 130 -12.45 6.83 5.91
CA GLU A 130 -11.29 7.70 6.13
C GLU A 130 -11.60 9.10 5.61
N GLU A 131 -11.18 10.12 6.33
CA GLU A 131 -11.25 11.53 5.91
C GLU A 131 -9.92 12.19 6.20
N THR A 132 -9.30 12.72 5.15
CA THR A 132 -8.03 13.44 5.26
C THR A 132 -8.23 14.92 5.08
N TYR A 133 -7.71 15.66 6.03
CA TYR A 133 -7.77 17.10 6.11
C TYR A 133 -6.36 17.68 6.00
N ASP A 134 -6.23 18.81 5.34
CA ASP A 134 -4.99 19.59 5.27
C ASP A 134 -4.70 20.34 6.59
N GLN A 135 -3.63 21.14 6.59
CA GLN A 135 -3.23 21.95 7.75
C GLN A 135 -4.26 23.01 8.15
N ASN A 136 -5.12 23.45 7.22
CA ASN A 136 -6.16 24.47 7.45
C ASN A 136 -7.48 23.84 7.95
N GLY A 137 -7.59 22.50 7.89
CA GLY A 137 -8.80 21.76 8.22
C GLY A 137 -9.73 21.55 7.03
N ASP A 138 -9.28 21.83 5.81
CA ASP A 138 -10.04 21.57 4.59
C ASP A 138 -9.95 20.09 4.20
N LEU A 139 -11.08 19.51 3.78
CA LEU A 139 -11.16 18.12 3.37
C LEU A 139 -10.42 17.92 2.03
N GLU A 140 -9.34 17.16 2.04
CA GLU A 140 -8.57 16.84 0.83
C GLU A 140 -9.10 15.60 0.10
N TYR A 141 -9.47 14.55 0.84
CA TYR A 141 -10.09 13.36 0.27
C TYR A 141 -10.87 12.57 1.33
N SER A 142 -11.78 11.72 0.86
CA SER A 142 -12.43 10.71 1.68
C SER A 142 -12.38 9.33 1.01
N ALA A 143 -12.40 8.27 1.84
CA ALA A 143 -12.52 6.90 1.39
C ALA A 143 -13.59 6.17 2.20
N LEU A 144 -14.41 5.35 1.52
CA LEU A 144 -15.44 4.51 2.11
C LEU A 144 -15.14 3.05 1.79
N PHE A 145 -15.34 2.16 2.78
CA PHE A 145 -15.06 0.74 2.64
C PHE A 145 -16.27 -0.10 3.02
N VAL A 146 -16.56 -1.12 2.20
CA VAL A 146 -17.61 -2.10 2.44
C VAL A 146 -16.97 -3.49 2.50
N TYR A 147 -17.31 -4.26 3.53
CA TYR A 147 -16.73 -5.56 3.80
C TYR A 147 -17.69 -6.70 3.45
N ASN A 148 -17.13 -7.86 3.14
CA ASN A 148 -17.89 -9.11 3.06
C ASN A 148 -17.97 -9.76 4.45
N ASP A 149 -18.68 -10.88 4.56
CA ASP A 149 -18.90 -11.61 5.84
C ASP A 149 -17.60 -12.15 6.48
N LYS A 150 -16.51 -12.21 5.72
CA LYS A 150 -15.17 -12.58 6.21
C LYS A 150 -14.33 -11.34 6.61
N GLY A 151 -14.93 -10.16 6.65
CA GLY A 151 -14.25 -8.91 6.97
C GLY A 151 -13.22 -8.49 5.90
N LEU A 152 -13.33 -8.96 4.65
CA LEU A 152 -12.46 -8.53 3.55
C LEU A 152 -13.15 -7.41 2.76
N SER A 153 -12.42 -6.33 2.44
CA SER A 153 -12.99 -5.19 1.71
C SER A 153 -13.41 -5.60 0.31
N LYS A 154 -14.71 -5.70 0.08
CA LYS A 154 -15.28 -6.03 -1.24
C LYS A 154 -15.47 -4.81 -2.15
N GLU A 155 -15.64 -3.64 -1.54
CA GLU A 155 -15.79 -2.38 -2.26
C GLU A 155 -15.03 -1.27 -1.51
N SER A 156 -14.38 -0.38 -2.26
CA SER A 156 -13.76 0.83 -1.72
C SER A 156 -14.03 1.99 -2.68
N ASN A 157 -14.42 3.14 -2.14
CA ASN A 157 -14.70 4.35 -2.90
C ASN A 157 -13.81 5.48 -2.38
N PHE A 158 -13.01 6.07 -3.27
CA PHE A 158 -12.13 7.20 -2.98
C PHE A 158 -12.68 8.43 -3.70
N LEU A 159 -12.78 9.54 -2.98
CA LEU A 159 -13.38 10.78 -3.46
C LEU A 159 -12.49 11.97 -3.14
N ARG A 160 -12.24 12.79 -4.11
CA ARG A 160 -11.61 14.11 -4.03
C ARG A 160 -12.28 15.02 -5.06
N GLU A 161 -12.09 16.33 -5.01
CA GLU A 161 -12.76 17.32 -5.85
C GLU A 161 -12.89 16.92 -7.33
N ASP A 162 -11.76 16.61 -8.00
CA ASP A 162 -11.73 16.26 -9.43
C ASP A 162 -11.46 14.77 -9.70
N PHE A 163 -11.53 13.94 -8.66
CA PHE A 163 -11.13 12.54 -8.74
C PHE A 163 -12.08 11.65 -7.95
N SER A 164 -12.50 10.56 -8.59
CA SER A 164 -13.14 9.45 -7.88
C SER A 164 -12.59 8.11 -8.36
N MET A 165 -12.48 7.15 -7.44
CA MET A 165 -12.10 5.78 -7.77
C MET A 165 -12.95 4.81 -6.99
N LYS A 166 -13.65 3.94 -7.71
CA LYS A 166 -14.39 2.83 -7.14
C LYS A 166 -13.65 1.52 -7.43
N ILE A 167 -13.41 0.75 -6.38
CA ILE A 167 -12.71 -0.53 -6.45
C ILE A 167 -13.66 -1.64 -6.03
N HIS A 168 -13.76 -2.69 -6.85
CA HIS A 168 -14.40 -3.96 -6.49
C HIS A 168 -13.36 -5.04 -6.40
N SER A 169 -13.39 -5.82 -5.31
CA SER A 169 -12.41 -6.87 -5.01
C SER A 169 -13.10 -8.21 -4.77
N SER A 170 -12.55 -9.28 -5.34
CA SER A 170 -12.95 -10.66 -5.06
C SER A 170 -11.77 -11.46 -4.48
N TYR A 171 -12.08 -12.49 -3.69
CA TYR A 171 -11.11 -13.23 -2.91
C TYR A 171 -11.28 -14.74 -3.07
N ASP A 172 -10.19 -15.48 -2.91
CA ASP A 172 -10.22 -16.94 -2.85
C ASP A 172 -10.73 -17.44 -1.46
N SER A 173 -10.85 -18.75 -1.31
CA SER A 173 -11.29 -19.39 -0.06
C SER A 173 -10.36 -19.10 1.13
N LYS A 174 -9.07 -18.80 0.86
CA LYS A 174 -8.05 -18.43 1.86
C LYS A 174 -8.04 -16.93 2.18
N GLY A 175 -8.94 -16.14 1.59
CA GLY A 175 -9.01 -14.68 1.77
C GLY A 175 -7.93 -13.89 1.00
N ARG A 176 -7.32 -14.50 -0.03
CA ARG A 176 -6.35 -13.81 -0.88
C ARG A 176 -7.06 -13.17 -2.07
N LEU A 177 -6.65 -11.96 -2.45
CA LEU A 177 -7.24 -11.21 -3.56
C LEU A 177 -7.10 -11.97 -4.89
N LEU A 178 -8.22 -12.30 -5.53
CA LEU A 178 -8.23 -12.98 -6.84
C LEU A 178 -8.30 -12.00 -8.00
N GLU A 179 -9.21 -11.04 -7.87
CA GLU A 179 -9.48 -10.07 -8.92
C GLU A 179 -9.85 -8.73 -8.31
N GLN A 180 -9.46 -7.67 -8.96
CA GLN A 180 -9.81 -6.30 -8.59
C GLN A 180 -10.17 -5.51 -9.85
N GLU A 181 -11.29 -4.80 -9.81
CA GLU A 181 -11.73 -3.87 -10.83
C GLU A 181 -11.68 -2.45 -10.28
N GLN A 182 -11.19 -1.51 -11.08
CA GLN A 182 -11.07 -0.11 -10.72
C GLN A 182 -11.79 0.73 -11.77
N HIS A 183 -12.77 1.50 -11.34
CA HIS A 183 -13.44 2.54 -12.11
C HIS A 183 -12.96 3.89 -11.60
N ILE A 184 -12.24 4.61 -12.42
CA ILE A 184 -11.61 5.88 -12.07
C ILE A 184 -12.22 6.98 -12.94
N VAL A 185 -12.61 8.07 -12.32
CA VAL A 185 -12.91 9.33 -12.99
C VAL A 185 -11.85 10.33 -12.54
N ASP A 186 -11.04 10.81 -13.47
CA ASP A 186 -9.99 11.79 -13.21
C ASP A 186 -10.17 12.95 -14.19
N LYS A 187 -10.50 14.13 -13.66
CA LYS A 187 -10.77 15.35 -14.46
C LYS A 187 -11.75 15.10 -15.62
N GLY A 188 -12.77 14.28 -15.38
CA GLY A 188 -13.79 13.92 -16.37
C GLY A 188 -13.42 12.74 -17.29
N GLU A 189 -12.18 12.25 -17.28
CA GLU A 189 -11.80 11.02 -17.99
C GLU A 189 -12.25 9.79 -17.24
N ASN A 190 -12.89 8.84 -17.93
CA ASN A 190 -13.28 7.54 -17.38
C ASN A 190 -12.22 6.50 -17.70
N ILE A 191 -11.57 5.96 -16.68
CA ILE A 191 -10.54 4.94 -16.79
C ILE A 191 -11.05 3.66 -16.11
N PHE A 192 -10.94 2.53 -16.80
CA PHE A 192 -11.22 1.22 -16.25
C PHE A 192 -9.96 0.38 -16.25
N ASN A 193 -9.60 -0.16 -15.07
CA ASN A 193 -8.52 -1.12 -14.91
C ASN A 193 -9.06 -2.40 -14.27
N LYS A 194 -8.47 -3.54 -14.63
CA LYS A 194 -8.78 -4.83 -14.02
C LYS A 194 -7.50 -5.61 -13.78
N GLY A 195 -7.33 -6.18 -12.58
CA GLY A 195 -6.19 -7.00 -12.18
C GLY A 195 -6.61 -8.40 -11.77
N LYS A 196 -5.86 -9.43 -12.20
CA LYS A 196 -5.97 -10.81 -11.71
C LYS A 196 -4.67 -11.22 -11.04
N TYR A 197 -4.78 -11.79 -9.85
CA TYR A 197 -3.68 -12.04 -8.94
C TYR A 197 -3.43 -13.53 -8.76
N ARG A 198 -2.17 -13.94 -8.79
CA ARG A 198 -1.71 -15.30 -8.47
C ARG A 198 -0.64 -15.24 -7.41
N TYR A 199 -0.47 -16.33 -6.68
CA TYR A 199 0.39 -16.42 -5.50
C TYR A 199 1.35 -17.58 -5.59
N ASN A 200 2.54 -17.41 -5.04
CA ASN A 200 3.53 -18.46 -4.83
C ASN A 200 3.19 -19.30 -3.58
N GLY A 201 4.06 -20.26 -3.25
CA GLY A 201 3.89 -21.15 -2.09
C GLY A 201 3.96 -20.43 -0.74
N HIS A 202 4.61 -19.27 -0.65
CA HIS A 202 4.68 -18.42 0.55
C HIS A 202 3.45 -17.51 0.72
N GLY A 203 2.58 -17.44 -0.28
CA GLY A 203 1.42 -16.56 -0.26
C GLY A 203 1.68 -15.15 -0.80
N ASP A 204 2.89 -14.89 -1.33
CA ASP A 204 3.22 -13.63 -2.00
C ASP A 204 2.80 -13.67 -3.47
N TYR A 205 2.64 -12.50 -4.09
CA TYR A 205 2.28 -12.42 -5.51
C TYR A 205 3.31 -13.12 -6.40
N ASP A 206 2.87 -14.08 -7.18
CA ASP A 206 3.68 -14.72 -8.23
C ASP A 206 3.52 -13.97 -9.55
N ARG A 207 2.26 -13.58 -9.84
CA ARG A 207 1.92 -12.90 -11.09
C ARG A 207 0.69 -12.01 -10.92
N ILE A 208 0.72 -10.86 -11.58
CA ILE A 208 -0.44 -9.99 -11.78
C ILE A 208 -0.66 -9.82 -13.28
N LEU A 209 -1.87 -10.09 -13.74
CA LEU A 209 -2.32 -9.79 -15.10
C LEU A 209 -3.25 -8.59 -15.02
N SER A 210 -2.87 -7.49 -15.63
CA SER A 210 -3.62 -6.25 -15.61
C SER A 210 -4.16 -5.94 -17.01
N LEU A 211 -5.41 -5.48 -17.08
CA LEU A 211 -5.99 -4.81 -18.22
C LEU A 211 -6.14 -3.35 -17.84
N LEU A 212 -5.37 -2.48 -18.45
CA LEU A 212 -5.35 -1.05 -18.20
C LEU A 212 -6.10 -0.32 -19.30
N LYS A 213 -6.88 0.71 -18.93
CA LYS A 213 -7.68 1.52 -19.86
C LYS A 213 -8.51 0.67 -20.85
N ARG A 214 -9.00 -0.50 -20.42
CA ARG A 214 -9.74 -1.52 -21.17
C ARG A 214 -8.97 -2.21 -22.32
N ASN A 215 -7.87 -1.67 -22.80
CA ASN A 215 -7.22 -2.14 -24.04
C ASN A 215 -5.74 -2.49 -23.88
N PHE A 216 -5.12 -2.15 -22.75
CA PHE A 216 -3.69 -2.35 -22.57
C PHE A 216 -3.44 -3.50 -21.57
N ALA A 217 -3.11 -4.68 -22.12
CA ALA A 217 -2.76 -5.83 -21.28
C ALA A 217 -1.30 -5.73 -20.81
N GLN A 218 -1.09 -5.98 -19.52
CA GLN A 218 0.24 -5.96 -18.88
C GLN A 218 0.39 -7.17 -17.98
N LYS A 219 1.54 -7.79 -17.99
CA LYS A 219 1.89 -8.92 -17.13
C LYS A 219 3.05 -8.55 -16.22
N ASN A 220 2.83 -8.56 -14.90
CA ASN A 220 3.89 -8.45 -13.91
C ASN A 220 4.16 -9.84 -13.29
N THR A 221 5.45 -10.18 -13.13
CA THR A 221 5.91 -11.38 -12.44
C THR A 221 6.92 -11.00 -11.37
N PHE A 222 7.00 -11.80 -10.30
CA PHE A 222 7.76 -11.48 -9.12
C PHE A 222 8.63 -12.65 -8.69
N HIS A 223 9.89 -12.35 -8.33
CA HIS A 223 10.83 -13.30 -7.74
C HIS A 223 11.29 -12.77 -6.40
N TYR A 224 11.44 -13.65 -5.41
CA TYR A 224 11.70 -13.25 -4.03
C TYR A 224 12.90 -13.98 -3.45
N LYS A 225 13.62 -13.29 -2.54
CA LYS A 225 14.48 -13.91 -1.54
C LYS A 225 13.84 -13.74 -0.17
N TYR A 226 13.95 -14.75 0.66
CA TYR A 226 13.32 -14.80 1.98
C TYR A 226 14.37 -14.90 3.08
N ASP A 227 14.06 -14.35 4.24
CA ASP A 227 14.83 -14.58 5.46
C ASP A 227 14.44 -15.93 6.11
N LYS A 228 15.12 -16.27 7.23
CA LYS A 228 14.86 -17.50 7.99
C LYS A 228 13.48 -17.56 8.65
N ASN A 229 12.78 -16.43 8.76
CA ASN A 229 11.44 -16.33 9.35
C ASN A 229 10.32 -16.41 8.30
N GLY A 230 10.65 -16.50 7.01
CA GLY A 230 9.72 -16.58 5.91
C GLY A 230 9.22 -15.22 5.40
N ASN A 231 9.84 -14.12 5.84
CA ASN A 231 9.59 -12.80 5.28
C ASN A 231 10.47 -12.57 4.05
N TRP A 232 9.88 -12.05 2.96
CA TRP A 232 10.72 -11.67 1.84
C TRP A 232 11.54 -10.42 2.18
N ILE A 233 12.82 -10.48 1.80
CA ILE A 233 13.79 -9.40 2.02
C ILE A 233 14.24 -8.73 0.73
N GLU A 234 14.05 -9.40 -0.40
CA GLU A 234 14.29 -8.83 -1.74
C GLU A 234 13.22 -9.32 -2.70
N ARG A 235 12.70 -8.42 -3.53
CA ARG A 235 11.72 -8.73 -4.59
C ARG A 235 12.20 -8.12 -5.91
N PHE A 236 12.29 -8.96 -6.93
CA PHE A 236 12.48 -8.54 -8.31
C PHE A 236 11.13 -8.52 -9.01
N GLU A 237 10.83 -7.42 -9.66
CA GLU A 237 9.62 -7.22 -10.43
C GLU A 237 9.96 -7.11 -11.91
N TYR A 238 9.25 -7.89 -12.72
CA TYR A 238 9.35 -7.90 -14.17
C TYR A 238 8.01 -7.47 -14.77
N GLN A 239 8.05 -6.58 -15.72
CA GLN A 239 6.90 -6.17 -16.52
C GLN A 239 7.06 -6.66 -17.95
N ASP A 240 6.13 -7.52 -18.42
CA ASP A 240 6.17 -8.15 -19.73
C ASP A 240 7.52 -8.82 -20.06
N GLY A 241 8.11 -9.44 -19.03
CA GLY A 241 9.40 -10.13 -19.08
C GLY A 241 10.63 -9.25 -18.94
N LYS A 242 10.48 -7.93 -18.89
CA LYS A 242 11.59 -6.99 -18.67
C LYS A 242 11.73 -6.65 -17.19
N PRO A 243 12.94 -6.63 -16.64
CA PRO A 243 13.16 -6.22 -15.25
C PRO A 243 12.74 -4.75 -15.07
N LYS A 244 11.99 -4.46 -14.02
CA LYS A 244 11.39 -3.15 -13.78
C LYS A 244 11.87 -2.52 -12.49
N THR A 245 11.78 -3.28 -11.39
CA THR A 245 12.03 -2.78 -10.05
C THR A 245 12.69 -3.85 -9.20
N ILE A 246 13.62 -3.44 -8.34
CA ILE A 246 14.14 -4.24 -7.24
C ILE A 246 13.71 -3.59 -5.94
N ILE A 247 13.08 -4.34 -5.04
CA ILE A 247 12.65 -3.83 -3.73
C ILE A 247 13.34 -4.63 -2.66
N GLU A 248 13.94 -3.93 -1.69
CA GLU A 248 14.57 -4.50 -0.50
C GLU A 248 13.77 -4.19 0.74
N ARG A 249 13.79 -5.13 1.67
CA ARG A 249 13.30 -4.98 3.04
C ARG A 249 14.40 -5.26 4.04
N GLN A 250 14.58 -4.36 5.01
CA GLN A 250 15.35 -4.62 6.22
C GLN A 250 14.34 -4.74 7.36
N ILE A 251 14.41 -5.82 8.10
CA ILE A 251 13.42 -6.19 9.12
C ILE A 251 14.11 -6.33 10.47
N GLU A 252 13.65 -5.56 11.45
CA GLU A 252 14.01 -5.73 12.85
C GLU A 252 12.85 -6.43 13.58
N TYR A 253 13.17 -7.47 14.32
CA TYR A 253 12.22 -8.24 15.12
C TYR A 253 12.26 -7.81 16.59
N PHE A 254 11.17 -8.00 17.32
CA PHE A 254 11.14 -7.83 18.77
C PHE A 254 11.99 -8.87 19.49
#